data_5e1e595f3945c108fbaad7e762d6e857
#
_entry.id   5e1e595f3945c108fbaad7e762d6e857
#
_cell.length_a   1.000
_cell.length_b   1.000
_cell.length_c   1.000
_cell.angle_alpha   90.00
_cell.angle_beta   90.00
_cell.angle_gamma   90.00
#
_symmetry.space_group_name_H-M   'P 1'
#
loop_
_entity.id
_entity.type
_entity.pdbx_description
1 polymer ?
#
loop_
_entity_poly.entity_id
_entity_poly.type
_entity_poly.pdbx_seq_one_letter_code
_entity_poly.pdbx_strand_id
1 'polypeptide(L)'
;MKIEIIKCLTDNFSYLLINEKNLDTCVVDPGEAKPVLEYIKKNNLNLKYILNTHHHGDHIGGNNILKKEFNAKILAFEDDKDRIPMID
;
A
#
# COMPACT_ATOMS: atom_id res chain seq x y z
N MET A 1 14.99 9.35 0.94
CA MET A 1 13.72 8.62 1.05
C MET A 1 13.07 8.89 2.39
N LYS A 2 11.78 9.14 2.38
CA LYS A 2 11.02 9.38 3.60
C LYS A 2 10.14 8.16 3.89
N ILE A 3 10.04 7.78 5.17
CA ILE A 3 9.16 6.69 5.60
C ILE A 3 8.10 7.28 6.50
N GLU A 4 6.82 7.07 6.14
CA GLU A 4 5.68 7.46 6.97
C GLU A 4 4.94 6.22 7.43
N ILE A 5 4.46 6.25 8.66
CA ILE A 5 3.71 5.14 9.26
C ILE A 5 2.25 5.54 9.35
N ILE A 6 1.38 4.72 8.76
CA ILE A 6 -0.07 4.95 8.75
C ILE A 6 -0.75 3.86 9.57
N LYS A 7 -1.47 4.25 10.60
CA LYS A 7 -2.22 3.29 11.41
C LYS A 7 -3.44 2.80 10.62
N CYS A 8 -3.57 1.49 10.50
CA CYS A 8 -4.69 0.83 9.83
C CYS A 8 -5.36 -0.11 10.82
N LEU A 9 -6.70 -0.16 10.80
CA LEU A 9 -7.48 -0.99 11.70
C LEU A 9 -7.14 -0.64 13.16
N THR A 10 -7.29 -1.58 14.09
CA THR A 10 -7.02 -1.31 15.49
C THR A 10 -5.55 -1.46 15.84
N ASP A 11 -4.91 -2.50 15.30
CA ASP A 11 -3.56 -2.91 15.73
C ASP A 11 -2.50 -2.92 14.63
N ASN A 12 -2.84 -2.56 13.40
CA ASN A 12 -1.93 -2.71 12.28
C ASN A 12 -1.41 -1.37 11.76
N PHE A 13 -0.22 -1.42 11.16
CA PHE A 13 0.40 -0.25 10.55
C PHE A 13 0.77 -0.55 9.10
N SER A 14 0.59 0.46 8.26
CA SER A 14 1.11 0.45 6.89
C SER A 14 2.27 1.43 6.82
N TYR A 15 3.22 1.15 5.94
CA TYR A 15 4.38 2.01 5.76
C TYR A 15 4.38 2.58 4.37
N LEU A 16 4.60 3.89 4.27
CA LEU A 16 4.78 4.56 3.00
C LEU A 16 6.26 4.85 2.80
N LEU A 17 6.80 4.37 1.69
CA LEU A 17 8.17 4.68 1.27
C LEU A 17 8.07 5.73 0.17
N ILE A 18 8.53 6.93 0.46
CA ILE A 18 8.30 8.09 -0.40
C ILE A 18 9.64 8.58 -0.97
N ASN A 19 9.72 8.69 -2.29
CA ASN A 19 10.83 9.35 -2.94
C ASN A 19 10.58 10.86 -2.89
N GLU A 20 11.35 11.56 -2.10
CA GLU A 20 11.12 12.98 -1.83
C GLU A 20 11.34 13.89 -3.06
N LYS A 21 12.07 13.40 -4.08
CA LYS A 21 12.34 14.19 -5.28
C LYS A 21 11.15 14.23 -6.23
N ASN A 22 10.48 13.09 -6.45
CA ASN A 22 9.38 13.01 -7.41
C ASN A 22 8.06 12.55 -6.80
N LEU A 23 8.05 12.28 -5.49
CA LEU A 23 6.88 11.84 -4.72
C LEU A 23 6.34 10.47 -5.11
N ASP A 24 7.11 9.67 -5.86
CA ASP A 24 6.74 8.30 -6.13
C ASP A 24 6.76 7.50 -4.83
N THR A 25 5.70 6.74 -4.61
CA THR A 25 5.44 6.13 -3.31
C THR A 25 5.12 4.65 -3.45
N CYS A 26 5.60 3.86 -2.51
CA CYS A 26 5.25 2.46 -2.33
C CYS A 26 4.57 2.33 -0.96
N VAL A 27 3.43 1.66 -0.90
CA VAL A 27 2.80 1.35 0.38
C VAL A 27 3.02 -0.12 0.71
N VAL A 28 3.40 -0.37 1.96
CA VAL A 28 3.65 -1.74 2.46
C VAL A 28 2.47 -2.15 3.35
N ASP A 29 1.84 -3.26 3.00
CA ASP A 29 0.76 -3.91 3.75
C ASP A 29 -0.41 -2.96 4.11
N PRO A 30 -1.12 -2.40 3.11
CA PRO A 30 -2.26 -1.52 3.39
C PRO A 30 -3.47 -2.36 3.83
N GLY A 31 -3.59 -2.61 5.12
CA GLY A 31 -4.70 -3.38 5.68
C GLY A 31 -6.05 -2.69 5.51
N GLU A 32 -6.04 -1.35 5.39
CA GLU A 32 -7.24 -0.54 5.24
C GLU A 32 -6.95 0.58 4.25
N ALA A 33 -7.84 0.77 3.26
CA ALA A 33 -7.59 1.74 2.19
C ALA A 33 -7.73 3.19 2.63
N LYS A 34 -8.76 3.50 3.43
CA LYS A 34 -9.13 4.88 3.74
C LYS A 34 -8.00 5.73 4.32
N PRO A 35 -7.32 5.33 5.40
CA PRO A 35 -6.26 6.18 5.95
C PRO A 35 -5.09 6.36 5.00
N VAL A 36 -4.75 5.34 4.22
CA VAL A 36 -3.69 5.43 3.21
C VAL A 36 -4.09 6.37 2.09
N LEU A 37 -5.32 6.21 1.59
CA LEU A 37 -5.87 7.03 0.51
C LEU A 37 -5.87 8.51 0.90
N GLU A 38 -6.35 8.83 2.12
CA GLU A 38 -6.42 10.19 2.60
C GLU A 38 -5.02 10.83 2.69
N TYR A 39 -4.05 10.10 3.22
CA TYR A 39 -2.69 10.60 3.33
C TYR A 39 -2.06 10.87 1.96
N ILE A 40 -2.24 9.94 1.02
CA ILE A 40 -1.69 10.08 -0.33
C ILE A 40 -2.29 11.30 -1.04
N LYS A 41 -3.61 11.49 -0.94
CA LYS A 41 -4.27 12.63 -1.58
C LYS A 41 -3.89 13.95 -0.92
N LYS A 42 -3.83 13.99 0.41
CA LYS A 42 -3.48 15.20 1.14
C LYS A 42 -2.08 15.68 0.82
N ASN A 43 -1.15 14.77 0.59
CA ASN A 43 0.26 15.10 0.33
C ASN A 43 0.64 15.04 -1.15
N ASN A 44 -0.33 14.84 -2.03
CA ASN A 44 -0.11 14.77 -3.50
C ASN A 44 0.94 13.75 -3.90
N LEU A 45 0.93 12.58 -3.26
CA LEU A 45 1.87 11.52 -3.56
C LEU A 45 1.45 10.71 -4.78
N ASN A 46 2.43 10.11 -5.46
CA ASN A 46 2.19 9.24 -6.61
C ASN A 46 2.33 7.79 -6.18
N LEU A 47 1.24 7.13 -5.82
CA LEU A 47 1.30 5.73 -5.44
C LEU A 47 1.56 4.87 -6.67
N LYS A 48 2.72 4.23 -6.71
CA LYS A 48 3.16 3.38 -7.82
C LYS A 48 3.06 1.91 -7.51
N TYR A 49 3.36 1.53 -6.28
CA TYR A 49 3.44 0.12 -5.89
C TYR A 49 2.77 -0.14 -4.56
N ILE A 50 2.15 -1.30 -4.46
CA ILE A 50 1.62 -1.85 -3.22
C ILE A 50 2.41 -3.12 -2.96
N LEU A 51 3.17 -3.17 -1.86
CA LEU A 51 3.99 -4.33 -1.51
C LEU A 51 3.34 -5.07 -0.35
N ASN A 52 3.06 -6.34 -0.54
CA ASN A 52 2.50 -7.19 0.51
C ASN A 52 3.55 -8.15 1.04
N THR A 53 3.76 -8.13 2.35
CA THR A 53 4.65 -9.07 3.02
C THR A 53 3.93 -10.35 3.40
N HIS A 54 2.58 -10.27 3.56
CA HIS A 54 1.72 -11.39 3.91
C HIS A 54 0.44 -11.37 3.08
N HIS A 55 -0.25 -12.51 3.03
CA HIS A 55 -1.55 -12.61 2.35
C HIS A 55 -2.75 -12.43 3.29
N HIS A 56 -2.51 -12.21 4.58
CA HIS A 56 -3.58 -12.03 5.57
C HIS A 56 -4.38 -10.76 5.30
N GLY A 57 -5.69 -10.80 5.55
CA GLY A 57 -6.58 -9.68 5.27
C GLY A 57 -6.19 -8.38 5.94
N ASP A 58 -5.60 -8.43 7.12
CA ASP A 58 -5.14 -7.26 7.85
C ASP A 58 -3.91 -6.58 7.22
N HIS A 59 -3.32 -7.21 6.20
CA HIS A 59 -2.18 -6.66 5.46
C HIS A 59 -2.51 -6.32 4.01
N ILE A 60 -3.61 -6.85 3.46
CA ILE A 60 -3.96 -6.66 2.06
C ILE A 60 -5.35 -6.05 1.85
N GLY A 61 -6.05 -5.70 2.94
CA GLY A 61 -7.45 -5.24 2.86
C GLY A 61 -7.66 -4.01 1.99
N GLY A 62 -6.64 -3.16 1.85
CA GLY A 62 -6.74 -1.95 1.05
C GLY A 62 -6.29 -2.10 -0.40
N ASN A 63 -5.75 -3.27 -0.79
CA ASN A 63 -5.11 -3.45 -2.10
C ASN A 63 -6.01 -3.07 -3.28
N ASN A 64 -7.23 -3.61 -3.31
CA ASN A 64 -8.11 -3.43 -4.47
C ASN A 64 -8.49 -1.96 -4.69
N ILE A 65 -8.83 -1.28 -3.62
CA ILE A 65 -9.24 0.13 -3.69
C ILE A 65 -8.06 0.99 -4.12
N LEU A 66 -6.90 0.79 -3.52
CA LEU A 66 -5.71 1.57 -3.84
C LEU A 66 -5.22 1.30 -5.27
N LYS A 67 -5.28 0.05 -5.71
CA LYS A 67 -4.91 -0.30 -7.08
C LYS A 67 -5.79 0.42 -8.08
N LYS A 68 -7.10 0.41 -7.87
CA LYS A 68 -8.05 1.04 -8.79
C LYS A 68 -7.92 2.56 -8.79
N GLU A 69 -7.76 3.16 -7.61
CA GLU A 69 -7.69 4.61 -7.48
C GLU A 69 -6.43 5.19 -8.10
N PHE A 70 -5.29 4.53 -7.93
CA PHE A 70 -4.00 5.07 -8.36
C PHE A 70 -3.34 4.30 -9.50
N ASN A 71 -3.97 3.24 -9.97
CA ASN A 71 -3.38 2.35 -11.00
C ASN A 71 -2.02 1.80 -10.56
N ALA A 72 -1.90 1.49 -9.27
CA ALA A 72 -0.66 0.97 -8.69
C ALA A 72 -0.52 -0.52 -8.96
N LYS A 73 0.72 -1.00 -8.98
CA LYS A 73 1.01 -2.44 -9.15
C LYS A 73 1.13 -3.11 -7.79
N ILE A 74 0.56 -4.29 -7.65
CA ILE A 74 0.64 -5.09 -6.44
C ILE A 74 1.76 -6.09 -6.58
N LEU A 75 2.72 -6.04 -5.64
CA LEU A 75 3.88 -6.92 -5.61
C LEU A 75 3.88 -7.71 -4.31
N ALA A 76 4.36 -8.94 -4.34
CA ALA A 76 4.43 -9.80 -3.17
C ALA A 76 5.57 -10.80 -3.31
N PHE A 77 5.84 -11.53 -2.22
CA PHE A 77 6.79 -12.62 -2.28
C PHE A 77 6.25 -13.76 -3.14
N GLU A 78 7.15 -14.47 -3.81
CA GLU A 78 6.82 -15.56 -4.71
C GLU A 78 5.87 -16.58 -4.06
N ASP A 79 6.12 -16.92 -2.80
CA ASP A 79 5.34 -17.93 -2.08
C ASP A 79 3.89 -17.52 -1.84
N ASP A 80 3.60 -16.20 -1.84
CA ASP A 80 2.27 -15.68 -1.53
C ASP A 80 1.52 -15.16 -2.74
N LYS A 81 2.14 -15.09 -3.91
CA LYS A 81 1.53 -14.45 -5.07
C LYS A 81 0.19 -15.06 -5.49
N ASP A 82 0.03 -16.37 -5.32
CA ASP A 82 -1.22 -17.07 -5.69
C ASP A 82 -2.35 -16.85 -4.68
N ARG A 83 -2.04 -16.26 -3.52
CA ARG A 83 -2.99 -16.04 -2.44
C ARG A 83 -3.44 -14.58 -2.35
N ILE A 84 -2.80 -13.70 -3.10
CA ILE A 84 -3.10 -12.27 -3.07
C ILE A 84 -3.86 -11.90 -4.33
N PRO A 85 -5.12 -11.41 -4.21
CA PRO A 85 -5.91 -11.03 -5.38
C PRO A 85 -5.28 -9.87 -6.15
N MET A 86 -5.46 -9.88 -7.46
CA MET A 86 -5.07 -8.78 -8.36
C MET A 86 -3.56 -8.47 -8.35
N ILE A 87 -2.75 -9.44 -7.96
CA ILE A 87 -1.29 -9.26 -7.95
C ILE A 87 -0.75 -9.08 -9.38
N ASP A 88 0.27 -8.27 -9.48
CA ASP A 88 0.95 -8.00 -10.76
C ASP A 88 2.23 -8.80 -10.94
#